data_994a5c0686c8d73085aea01b2471bed8
#
_entry.id   994a5c0686c8d73085aea01b2471bed8
#
_cell.length_a   1.000
_cell.length_b   1.000
_cell.length_c   1.000
_cell.angle_alpha   90.00
_cell.angle_beta   90.00
_cell.angle_gamma   90.00
#
_symmetry.space_group_name_H-M   'P 1'
#
loop_
_entity.id
_entity.type
_entity.pdbx_description
1 polymer ?
#
loop_
_entity_poly.entity_id
_entity_poly.type
_entity_poly.pdbx_seq_one_letter_code
_entity_poly.pdbx_strand_id
1 'polypeptide(L)'
;MRRITFLLFAAAGYVLGVWTASPRPRAETGASAIARASEAPPLDGSRGVHLAMNLASKEKPKPDAHDGKLRVICFGAHPDDCEIKAGGVAARWAAAGHHVKFVSLTNGDIGHWRDAGGPLARRRNAEVRHAADLLGITTEVLDNHDGELLPTLENRRTVTRLIREWRADIVMGPRTNDYHPDHRYTGILVQDAAYMVAVPFFCPDTPPLAQNPVFLYYSDHFQKPYPFQADVVVGVDPVIEQKLDALVGMESQFVEGGVSGSPELIAGGEPKLEERRKIVRESFRKRDRGIADKYREQLAAWYGKEPAGKIEYAEAFEICEYGRQPTKDELRKLFPFFAAR
;
A
#
# COMPACT_ATOMS: atom_id res chain seq x y z
N MET A 1 27.11 38.79 11.90
CA MET A 1 25.79 38.55 11.31
C MET A 1 25.93 37.47 10.25
N ARG A 2 25.64 36.21 10.58
CA ARG A 2 25.67 35.08 9.65
C ARG A 2 24.20 34.77 9.28
N ARG A 3 23.86 34.94 8.01
CA ARG A 3 22.57 34.53 7.45
C ARG A 3 22.56 33.02 7.31
N ILE A 4 21.65 32.35 8.03
CA ILE A 4 21.39 30.94 7.89
C ILE A 4 20.27 30.82 6.84
N THR A 5 20.63 30.27 5.69
CA THR A 5 19.69 29.95 4.62
C THR A 5 19.04 28.60 4.95
N PHE A 6 17.76 28.59 5.29
CA PHE A 6 16.98 27.37 5.43
C PHE A 6 16.62 26.84 4.03
N LEU A 7 17.21 25.72 3.65
CA LEU A 7 16.76 24.92 2.52
C LEU A 7 15.51 24.15 2.94
N LEU A 8 14.39 24.49 2.35
CA LEU A 8 13.11 23.74 2.46
C LEU A 8 13.25 22.41 1.72
N PHE A 9 13.37 21.33 2.46
CA PHE A 9 13.22 19.96 1.96
C PHE A 9 11.72 19.60 2.00
N ALA A 10 11.05 19.69 0.88
CA ALA A 10 9.76 19.05 0.67
C ALA A 10 10.00 17.58 0.23
N ALA A 11 10.27 16.71 1.20
CA ALA A 11 10.09 15.27 1.02
C ALA A 11 8.73 14.92 1.61
N ALA A 12 7.97 14.04 0.98
CA ALA A 12 6.75 13.47 1.54
C ALA A 12 7.06 12.83 2.90
N GLY A 13 6.77 13.55 3.96
CA GLY A 13 7.13 13.14 5.33
C GLY A 13 6.90 14.31 6.28
N TYR A 14 5.78 14.27 6.99
CA TYR A 14 5.50 14.82 8.31
C TYR A 14 6.10 16.15 8.72
N VAL A 15 5.30 17.20 8.64
CA VAL A 15 5.43 18.37 9.51
C VAL A 15 4.82 17.99 10.87
N LEU A 16 5.65 17.91 11.91
CA LEU A 16 5.22 17.90 13.30
C LEU A 16 4.57 19.26 13.63
N GLY A 17 3.26 19.32 13.52
CA GLY A 17 2.47 20.44 14.01
C GLY A 17 2.42 20.42 15.53
N VAL A 18 3.13 21.34 16.18
CA VAL A 18 2.98 21.61 17.62
C VAL A 18 1.64 22.35 17.78
N TRP A 19 0.67 21.68 18.38
CA TRP A 19 -0.61 22.29 18.76
C TRP A 19 -0.38 23.14 20.02
N THR A 20 -0.39 24.46 19.86
CA THR A 20 -0.60 25.37 20.99
C THR A 20 -2.09 25.60 21.16
N ALA A 21 -2.61 25.10 22.27
CA ALA A 21 -4.00 25.28 22.63
C ALA A 21 -4.26 26.73 23.08
N SER A 22 -5.07 27.47 22.34
CA SER A 22 -5.67 28.72 22.79
C SER A 22 -6.97 28.44 23.58
N PRO A 23 -7.24 29.10 24.68
CA PRO A 23 -8.45 28.85 25.50
C PRO A 23 -9.70 29.41 24.81
N ARG A 24 -10.73 28.55 24.70
CA ARG A 24 -12.07 28.96 24.26
C ARG A 24 -12.86 29.65 25.41
N PRO A 25 -13.67 30.65 25.11
CA PRO A 25 -14.56 31.25 26.11
C PRO A 25 -15.72 30.29 26.48
N ARG A 26 -16.08 30.31 27.74
CA ARG A 26 -17.26 29.61 28.31
C ARG A 26 -18.54 30.16 27.69
N ALA A 27 -19.39 29.28 27.17
CA ALA A 27 -20.78 29.58 26.87
C ALA A 27 -21.66 29.22 28.09
N GLU A 28 -22.57 30.12 28.40
CA GLU A 28 -23.52 30.04 29.55
C GLU A 28 -24.63 29.03 29.28
N THR A 29 -25.09 28.45 30.38
CA THR A 29 -26.15 27.47 30.48
C THR A 29 -27.53 28.10 30.22
N GLY A 30 -28.27 27.58 29.24
CA GLY A 30 -29.70 27.79 29.07
C GLY A 30 -30.43 26.45 29.11
N ALA A 31 -31.32 26.32 30.06
CA ALA A 31 -32.09 25.13 30.35
C ALA A 31 -33.33 24.97 29.44
N SER A 32 -33.71 23.71 29.25
CA SER A 32 -35.07 23.20 29.06
C SER A 32 -35.78 23.43 27.71
N ALA A 33 -35.89 22.34 26.93
CA ALA A 33 -37.15 21.96 26.27
C ALA A 33 -37.16 20.45 26.00
N ILE A 34 -37.92 19.73 26.83
CA ILE A 34 -38.26 18.31 26.54
C ILE A 34 -39.37 18.33 25.48
N ALA A 35 -39.04 17.90 24.25
CA ALA A 35 -40.05 17.62 23.23
C ALA A 35 -40.18 16.10 23.08
N ARG A 36 -41.42 15.62 23.14
CA ARG A 36 -41.84 14.21 23.08
C ARG A 36 -41.41 13.57 21.79
N ALA A 37 -40.72 12.42 21.87
CA ALA A 37 -40.51 11.51 20.77
C ALA A 37 -41.84 10.80 20.42
N SER A 38 -42.26 10.91 19.16
CA SER A 38 -43.30 10.07 18.57
C SER A 38 -42.62 8.75 18.15
N GLU A 39 -43.25 7.65 18.51
CA GLU A 39 -42.84 6.29 18.19
C GLU A 39 -42.79 6.08 16.66
N ALA A 40 -41.63 5.71 16.14
CA ALA A 40 -41.48 5.18 14.79
C ALA A 40 -41.72 3.66 14.82
N PRO A 41 -42.36 3.07 13.78
CA PRO A 41 -42.60 1.64 13.72
C PRO A 41 -41.31 0.85 13.55
N PRO A 42 -41.26 -0.44 13.97
CA PRO A 42 -40.07 -1.25 13.90
C PRO A 42 -39.70 -1.52 12.42
N LEU A 43 -38.43 -1.26 12.08
CA LEU A 43 -37.87 -1.61 10.81
C LEU A 43 -37.69 -3.13 10.72
N ASP A 44 -38.37 -3.74 9.78
CA ASP A 44 -38.23 -5.14 9.40
C ASP A 44 -36.78 -5.39 8.89
N GLY A 45 -36.04 -6.16 9.66
CA GLY A 45 -34.64 -6.48 9.43
C GLY A 45 -34.41 -7.61 8.44
N SER A 46 -34.96 -7.51 7.22
CA SER A 46 -34.60 -8.45 6.16
C SER A 46 -34.73 -7.81 4.78
N ARG A 47 -33.65 -7.23 4.31
CA ARG A 47 -33.25 -7.10 2.89
C ARG A 47 -32.13 -6.06 2.78
N GLY A 48 -30.92 -6.44 3.19
CA GLY A 48 -29.72 -5.81 2.69
C GLY A 48 -29.58 -6.12 1.20
N VAL A 49 -30.11 -5.23 0.37
CA VAL A 49 -29.83 -5.29 -1.08
C VAL A 49 -28.40 -4.81 -1.25
N HIS A 50 -27.48 -5.77 -1.36
CA HIS A 50 -26.17 -5.51 -1.95
C HIS A 50 -26.39 -5.05 -3.38
N LEU A 51 -26.51 -3.75 -3.58
CA LEU A 51 -26.40 -3.15 -4.90
C LEU A 51 -24.91 -3.11 -5.26
N ALA A 52 -24.36 -4.27 -5.65
CA ALA A 52 -23.10 -4.33 -6.36
C ALA A 52 -23.29 -3.54 -7.66
N MET A 53 -22.82 -2.29 -7.68
CA MET A 53 -22.63 -1.57 -8.92
C MET A 53 -21.52 -2.28 -9.70
N ASN A 54 -21.92 -3.26 -10.51
CA ASN A 54 -21.12 -3.84 -11.58
C ASN A 54 -20.81 -2.75 -12.62
N LEU A 55 -19.82 -1.92 -12.34
CA LEU A 55 -19.03 -1.29 -13.37
C LEU A 55 -18.16 -2.42 -13.92
N ALA A 56 -18.58 -2.99 -15.05
CA ALA A 56 -17.89 -4.06 -15.75
C ALA A 56 -16.50 -3.59 -16.21
N SER A 57 -15.56 -3.54 -15.27
CA SER A 57 -14.14 -3.66 -15.60
C SER A 57 -13.95 -5.12 -15.98
N LYS A 58 -13.32 -5.38 -17.13
CA LYS A 58 -12.86 -6.71 -17.49
C LYS A 58 -11.86 -7.14 -16.40
N GLU A 59 -12.36 -7.81 -15.34
CA GLU A 59 -11.47 -8.47 -14.39
C GLU A 59 -10.57 -9.40 -15.19
N LYS A 60 -9.26 -9.23 -15.08
CA LYS A 60 -8.33 -10.20 -15.63
C LYS A 60 -8.69 -11.55 -14.99
N PRO A 61 -8.82 -12.64 -15.76
CA PRO A 61 -9.22 -13.93 -15.22
C PRO A 61 -8.30 -14.35 -14.08
N LYS A 62 -8.85 -14.97 -13.02
CA LYS A 62 -8.04 -15.56 -11.95
C LYS A 62 -7.01 -16.51 -12.57
N PRO A 63 -5.73 -16.44 -12.19
CA PRO A 63 -4.69 -17.28 -12.79
C PRO A 63 -5.00 -18.77 -12.64
N ASP A 64 -4.69 -19.57 -13.67
CA ASP A 64 -4.81 -21.03 -13.59
C ASP A 64 -3.93 -21.57 -12.45
N ALA A 65 -4.46 -22.51 -11.69
CA ALA A 65 -3.80 -23.08 -10.51
C ALA A 65 -2.46 -23.77 -10.78
N HIS A 66 -2.23 -24.18 -12.02
CA HIS A 66 -1.13 -25.09 -12.40
C HIS A 66 -0.25 -24.53 -13.52
N ASP A 67 -0.26 -23.22 -13.72
CA ASP A 67 0.53 -22.58 -14.79
C ASP A 67 2.05 -22.48 -14.51
N GLY A 68 2.50 -22.93 -13.32
CA GLY A 68 3.90 -22.89 -12.90
C GLY A 68 4.44 -21.48 -12.61
N LYS A 69 3.56 -20.49 -12.52
CA LYS A 69 3.91 -19.10 -12.24
C LYS A 69 3.78 -18.77 -10.77
N LEU A 70 4.65 -17.91 -10.27
CA LEU A 70 4.55 -17.37 -8.91
C LEU A 70 3.30 -16.49 -8.79
N ARG A 71 2.71 -16.51 -7.61
CA ARG A 71 1.58 -15.68 -7.20
C ARG A 71 1.99 -14.82 -6.03
N VAL A 72 2.09 -13.53 -6.27
CA VAL A 72 2.45 -12.53 -5.27
C VAL A 72 1.20 -11.72 -4.93
N ILE A 73 0.89 -11.55 -3.65
CA ILE A 73 -0.15 -10.65 -3.18
C ILE A 73 0.44 -9.63 -2.21
N CYS A 74 0.13 -8.36 -2.44
CA CYS A 74 0.65 -7.24 -1.67
C CYS A 74 -0.51 -6.49 -1.03
N PHE A 75 -0.45 -6.23 0.26
CA PHE A 75 -1.45 -5.48 1.01
C PHE A 75 -0.93 -4.10 1.38
N GLY A 76 -1.69 -3.07 1.05
CA GLY A 76 -1.55 -1.71 1.53
C GLY A 76 -2.76 -1.31 2.35
N ALA A 77 -2.67 -0.27 3.15
CA ALA A 77 -3.82 0.30 3.84
C ALA A 77 -4.66 1.13 2.87
N HIS A 78 -4.00 1.96 2.05
CA HIS A 78 -4.64 2.90 1.15
C HIS A 78 -4.30 2.62 -0.32
N PRO A 79 -5.12 3.13 -1.25
CA PRO A 79 -4.84 3.08 -2.69
C PRO A 79 -3.63 3.97 -3.05
N ASP A 80 -2.41 3.46 -2.91
CA ASP A 80 -1.10 4.02 -3.26
C ASP A 80 0.05 3.29 -2.53
N ASP A 81 -0.20 2.68 -1.38
CA ASP A 81 0.84 2.09 -0.52
C ASP A 81 1.65 1.00 -1.25
N CYS A 82 0.97 0.08 -1.92
CA CYS A 82 1.64 -1.02 -2.64
C CYS A 82 2.48 -0.48 -3.80
N GLU A 83 1.97 0.49 -4.53
CA GLU A 83 2.63 1.11 -5.67
C GLU A 83 3.91 1.84 -5.24
N ILE A 84 3.86 2.55 -4.10
CA ILE A 84 5.03 3.20 -3.51
C ILE A 84 6.09 2.16 -3.09
N LYS A 85 5.65 1.09 -2.42
CA LYS A 85 6.54 0.19 -1.68
C LYS A 85 7.08 -0.97 -2.51
N ALA A 86 6.28 -1.46 -3.48
CA ALA A 86 6.55 -2.67 -4.23
C ALA A 86 6.24 -2.54 -5.75
N GLY A 87 5.94 -1.33 -6.25
CA GLY A 87 5.56 -1.13 -7.65
C GLY A 87 6.62 -1.58 -8.64
N GLY A 88 7.89 -1.34 -8.34
CA GLY A 88 9.01 -1.76 -9.19
C GLY A 88 9.20 -3.28 -9.21
N VAL A 89 9.21 -3.93 -8.05
CA VAL A 89 9.36 -5.39 -8.00
C VAL A 89 8.13 -6.09 -8.60
N ALA A 90 6.93 -5.53 -8.43
CA ALA A 90 5.69 -6.03 -9.02
C ALA A 90 5.77 -6.01 -10.56
N ALA A 91 6.20 -4.89 -11.14
CA ALA A 91 6.42 -4.78 -12.58
C ALA A 91 7.47 -5.78 -13.09
N ARG A 92 8.53 -6.04 -12.33
CA ARG A 92 9.53 -7.06 -12.67
C ARG A 92 8.95 -8.46 -12.66
N TRP A 93 8.15 -8.84 -11.66
CA TRP A 93 7.46 -10.13 -11.65
C TRP A 93 6.46 -10.26 -12.81
N ALA A 94 5.68 -9.21 -13.09
CA ALA A 94 4.74 -9.19 -14.20
C ALA A 94 5.46 -9.36 -15.55
N ALA A 95 6.59 -8.65 -15.76
CA ALA A 95 7.42 -8.78 -16.94
C ALA A 95 8.02 -10.20 -17.12
N ALA A 96 8.28 -10.90 -16.01
CA ALA A 96 8.69 -12.31 -16.00
C ALA A 96 7.52 -13.30 -16.17
N GLY A 97 6.29 -12.80 -16.35
CA GLY A 97 5.08 -13.59 -16.57
C GLY A 97 4.48 -14.18 -15.29
N HIS A 98 4.85 -13.69 -14.13
CA HIS A 98 4.26 -14.06 -12.83
C HIS A 98 3.00 -13.24 -12.54
N HIS A 99 2.17 -13.73 -11.60
CA HIS A 99 0.93 -13.08 -11.22
C HIS A 99 1.12 -12.23 -9.97
N VAL A 100 0.79 -10.95 -10.06
CA VAL A 100 0.86 -10.01 -8.93
C VAL A 100 -0.50 -9.36 -8.72
N LYS A 101 -0.92 -9.27 -7.45
CA LYS A 101 -2.14 -8.59 -7.04
C LYS A 101 -1.81 -7.61 -5.92
N PHE A 102 -2.25 -6.36 -6.07
CA PHE A 102 -2.27 -5.38 -5.00
C PHE A 102 -3.66 -5.32 -4.37
N VAL A 103 -3.72 -5.13 -3.06
CA VAL A 103 -4.97 -4.99 -2.31
C VAL A 103 -4.83 -3.81 -1.35
N SER A 104 -5.71 -2.84 -1.50
CA SER A 104 -5.86 -1.76 -0.52
C SER A 104 -6.98 -2.13 0.44
N LEU A 105 -6.71 -2.13 1.75
CA LEU A 105 -7.70 -2.52 2.75
C LEU A 105 -8.73 -1.43 3.04
N THR A 106 -8.45 -0.15 2.71
CA THR A 106 -9.41 0.96 2.76
C THR A 106 -9.60 1.56 1.37
N ASN A 107 -10.69 2.32 1.22
CA ASN A 107 -11.05 2.95 -0.04
C ASN A 107 -10.44 4.37 -0.23
N GLY A 108 -9.74 4.91 0.78
CA GLY A 108 -9.04 6.17 0.73
C GLY A 108 -9.94 7.41 0.62
N ASP A 109 -11.17 7.33 1.06
CA ASP A 109 -12.22 8.31 0.83
C ASP A 109 -12.10 9.63 1.61
N ILE A 110 -11.12 9.74 2.53
CA ILE A 110 -10.79 11.01 3.22
C ILE A 110 -9.34 11.45 2.99
N GLY A 111 -8.61 10.77 2.10
CA GLY A 111 -7.18 11.00 1.86
C GLY A 111 -6.85 12.20 0.98
N HIS A 112 -7.67 13.27 0.92
CA HIS A 112 -7.43 14.43 0.07
C HIS A 112 -7.82 15.74 0.77
N TRP A 113 -7.10 16.84 0.48
CA TRP A 113 -7.28 18.15 1.12
C TRP A 113 -8.63 18.83 0.82
N ARG A 114 -9.29 18.48 -0.28
CA ARG A 114 -10.56 19.10 -0.74
C ARG A 114 -11.68 18.10 -0.92
N ASP A 115 -11.38 16.96 -1.56
CA ASP A 115 -12.38 15.99 -1.98
C ASP A 115 -12.49 14.88 -0.93
N ALA A 116 -13.71 14.37 -0.70
CA ALA A 116 -13.94 13.31 0.28
C ALA A 116 -15.12 12.40 -0.10
N GLY A 117 -15.27 11.30 0.63
CA GLY A 117 -16.36 10.35 0.52
C GLY A 117 -16.37 9.56 -0.79
N GLY A 118 -17.55 9.09 -1.18
CA GLY A 118 -17.72 8.25 -2.36
C GLY A 118 -17.13 8.78 -3.66
N PRO A 119 -17.19 10.09 -3.98
CA PRO A 119 -16.51 10.65 -5.14
C PRO A 119 -15.00 10.42 -5.12
N LEU A 120 -14.34 10.68 -4.00
CA LEU A 120 -12.90 10.47 -3.85
C LEU A 120 -12.55 8.98 -3.90
N ALA A 121 -13.29 8.12 -3.20
CA ALA A 121 -13.08 6.66 -3.24
C ALA A 121 -13.13 6.11 -4.67
N ARG A 122 -14.13 6.54 -5.47
CA ARG A 122 -14.23 6.14 -6.88
C ARG A 122 -13.05 6.63 -7.71
N ARG A 123 -12.62 7.89 -7.50
CA ARG A 123 -11.46 8.47 -8.18
C ARG A 123 -10.18 7.68 -7.85
N ARG A 124 -9.88 7.46 -6.57
CA ARG A 124 -8.69 6.71 -6.14
C ARG A 124 -8.69 5.28 -6.65
N ASN A 125 -9.86 4.62 -6.66
CA ASN A 125 -10.01 3.28 -7.26
C ASN A 125 -9.69 3.30 -8.78
N ALA A 126 -10.13 4.31 -9.53
CA ALA A 126 -9.79 4.45 -10.95
C ALA A 126 -8.29 4.71 -11.15
N GLU A 127 -7.67 5.53 -10.31
CA GLU A 127 -6.24 5.84 -10.34
C GLU A 127 -5.38 4.59 -10.10
N VAL A 128 -5.67 3.78 -9.07
CA VAL A 128 -4.89 2.55 -8.83
C VAL A 128 -5.15 1.45 -9.85
N ARG A 129 -6.33 1.40 -10.47
CA ARG A 129 -6.58 0.50 -11.62
C ARG A 129 -5.73 0.87 -12.82
N HIS A 130 -5.64 2.17 -13.12
CA HIS A 130 -4.75 2.66 -14.16
C HIS A 130 -3.27 2.35 -13.84
N ALA A 131 -2.85 2.58 -12.59
CA ALA A 131 -1.52 2.21 -12.14
C ALA A 131 -1.24 0.70 -12.29
N ALA A 132 -2.21 -0.15 -11.94
CA ALA A 132 -2.10 -1.61 -12.09
C ALA A 132 -1.97 -2.02 -13.57
N ASP A 133 -2.71 -1.38 -14.48
CA ASP A 133 -2.59 -1.63 -15.92
C ASP A 133 -1.19 -1.24 -16.42
N LEU A 134 -0.64 -0.10 -16.00
CA LEU A 134 0.71 0.32 -16.30
C LEU A 134 1.76 -0.68 -15.77
N LEU A 135 1.60 -1.19 -14.54
CA LEU A 135 2.51 -2.17 -13.93
C LEU A 135 2.34 -3.59 -14.47
N GLY A 136 1.29 -3.86 -15.24
CA GLY A 136 0.98 -5.20 -15.75
C GLY A 136 0.42 -6.18 -14.71
N ILE A 137 -0.17 -5.68 -13.62
CA ILE A 137 -0.67 -6.43 -12.47
C ILE A 137 -2.19 -6.33 -12.34
N THR A 138 -2.76 -6.92 -11.27
CA THR A 138 -4.15 -6.72 -10.86
C THR A 138 -4.22 -5.93 -9.56
N THR A 139 -5.34 -5.22 -9.32
CA THR A 139 -5.57 -4.51 -8.07
C THR A 139 -6.99 -4.68 -7.57
N GLU A 140 -7.17 -4.59 -6.26
CA GLU A 140 -8.46 -4.63 -5.59
C GLU A 140 -8.46 -3.60 -4.46
N VAL A 141 -9.55 -2.84 -4.32
CA VAL A 141 -9.74 -1.87 -3.24
C VAL A 141 -10.95 -2.31 -2.43
N LEU A 142 -10.77 -2.59 -1.15
CA LEU A 142 -11.84 -2.94 -0.23
C LEU A 142 -12.57 -1.69 0.25
N ASP A 143 -13.82 -1.84 0.68
CA ASP A 143 -14.71 -0.73 1.04
C ASP A 143 -14.73 -0.44 2.55
N ASN A 144 -13.56 -0.50 3.20
CA ASN A 144 -13.41 0.09 4.53
C ASN A 144 -13.13 1.58 4.40
N HIS A 145 -13.72 2.42 5.26
CA HIS A 145 -13.42 3.85 5.30
C HIS A 145 -11.95 4.09 5.70
N ASP A 146 -11.34 5.05 5.04
CA ASP A 146 -9.99 5.52 5.36
C ASP A 146 -9.98 6.13 6.79
N GLY A 147 -8.99 5.73 7.59
CA GLY A 147 -8.88 6.10 9.00
C GLY A 147 -9.66 5.22 9.97
N GLU A 148 -10.51 4.31 9.49
CA GLU A 148 -11.41 3.50 10.31
C GLU A 148 -11.12 1.98 10.24
N LEU A 149 -10.02 1.56 9.61
CA LEU A 149 -9.65 0.16 9.56
C LEU A 149 -9.37 -0.37 10.98
N LEU A 150 -10.02 -1.47 11.35
CA LEU A 150 -9.77 -2.19 12.59
C LEU A 150 -9.37 -3.65 12.31
N PRO A 151 -8.54 -4.28 13.15
CA PRO A 151 -8.17 -5.69 13.01
C PRO A 151 -9.29 -6.62 13.54
N THR A 152 -10.50 -6.45 13.00
CA THR A 152 -11.67 -7.24 13.37
C THR A 152 -11.53 -8.69 12.86
N LEU A 153 -12.36 -9.58 13.42
CA LEU A 153 -12.45 -10.96 12.92
C LEU A 153 -12.89 -11.03 11.45
N GLU A 154 -13.77 -10.11 11.03
CA GLU A 154 -14.23 -10.02 9.64
C GLU A 154 -13.09 -9.65 8.69
N ASN A 155 -12.35 -8.59 8.99
CA ASN A 155 -11.19 -8.17 8.22
C ASN A 155 -10.10 -9.24 8.19
N ARG A 156 -9.86 -9.95 9.31
CA ARG A 156 -8.92 -11.09 9.34
C ARG A 156 -9.38 -12.22 8.42
N ARG A 157 -10.68 -12.55 8.41
CA ARG A 157 -11.23 -13.56 7.48
C ARG A 157 -11.11 -13.11 6.03
N THR A 158 -11.36 -11.85 5.74
CA THR A 158 -11.22 -11.28 4.39
C THR A 158 -9.78 -11.39 3.89
N VAL A 159 -8.79 -10.94 4.66
CA VAL A 159 -7.38 -11.06 4.29
C VAL A 159 -6.96 -12.52 4.10
N THR A 160 -7.41 -13.42 5.00
CA THR A 160 -7.11 -14.86 4.89
C THR A 160 -7.70 -15.46 3.60
N ARG A 161 -8.96 -15.13 3.25
CA ARG A 161 -9.59 -15.60 2.00
C ARG A 161 -8.86 -15.08 0.77
N LEU A 162 -8.52 -13.81 0.73
CA LEU A 162 -7.79 -13.21 -0.39
C LEU A 162 -6.46 -13.92 -0.65
N ILE A 163 -5.70 -14.22 0.40
CA ILE A 163 -4.42 -14.95 0.29
C ILE A 163 -4.65 -16.37 -0.23
N ARG A 164 -5.67 -17.08 0.31
CA ARG A 164 -6.01 -18.45 -0.09
C ARG A 164 -6.53 -18.53 -1.53
N GLU A 165 -7.44 -17.65 -1.91
CA GLU A 165 -8.03 -17.58 -3.26
C GLU A 165 -6.96 -17.23 -4.31
N TRP A 166 -6.03 -16.36 -3.95
CA TRP A 166 -4.89 -16.03 -4.80
C TRP A 166 -3.87 -17.16 -4.88
N ARG A 167 -3.88 -18.10 -3.91
CA ARG A 167 -2.88 -19.18 -3.76
C ARG A 167 -1.46 -18.62 -3.69
N ALA A 168 -1.27 -17.63 -2.83
CA ALA A 168 -0.05 -16.86 -2.76
C ALA A 168 1.18 -17.72 -2.43
N ASP A 169 2.29 -17.49 -3.16
CA ASP A 169 3.64 -17.93 -2.81
C ASP A 169 4.34 -16.90 -1.93
N ILE A 170 4.04 -15.62 -2.17
CA ILE A 170 4.56 -14.47 -1.44
C ILE A 170 3.41 -13.58 -1.03
N VAL A 171 3.41 -13.15 0.23
CA VAL A 171 2.53 -12.14 0.79
C VAL A 171 3.37 -10.98 1.28
N MET A 172 2.99 -9.75 0.93
CA MET A 172 3.70 -8.55 1.34
C MET A 172 2.77 -7.58 2.06
N GLY A 173 3.29 -6.86 3.06
CA GLY A 173 2.52 -5.85 3.79
C GLY A 173 3.39 -4.91 4.61
N PRO A 174 2.80 -3.89 5.25
CA PRO A 174 3.51 -3.00 6.14
C PRO A 174 3.89 -3.72 7.44
N ARG A 175 4.90 -3.18 8.15
CA ARG A 175 5.20 -3.58 9.53
C ARG A 175 4.09 -3.07 10.47
N THR A 176 3.99 -3.68 11.66
CA THR A 176 2.96 -3.35 12.65
C THR A 176 3.25 -2.06 13.44
N ASN A 177 4.42 -1.45 13.25
CA ASN A 177 4.83 -0.20 13.88
C ASN A 177 4.96 0.90 12.81
N ASP A 178 3.90 1.65 12.64
CA ASP A 178 3.79 2.73 11.66
C ASP A 178 3.07 3.92 12.31
N TYR A 179 3.17 5.11 11.69
CA TYR A 179 2.50 6.31 12.18
C TYR A 179 0.99 6.26 11.97
N HIS A 180 0.54 5.66 10.85
CA HIS A 180 -0.88 5.62 10.51
C HIS A 180 -1.58 4.42 11.17
N PRO A 181 -2.76 4.59 11.78
CA PRO A 181 -3.49 3.47 12.36
C PRO A 181 -3.79 2.37 11.33
N ASP A 182 -4.28 2.73 10.15
CA ASP A 182 -4.63 1.76 9.10
C ASP A 182 -3.41 0.98 8.60
N HIS A 183 -2.23 1.60 8.51
CA HIS A 183 -0.99 0.88 8.19
C HIS A 183 -0.66 -0.16 9.26
N ARG A 184 -0.76 0.21 10.56
CA ARG A 184 -0.52 -0.74 11.66
C ARG A 184 -1.51 -1.88 11.63
N TYR A 185 -2.80 -1.58 11.43
CA TYR A 185 -3.84 -2.61 11.42
C TYR A 185 -3.78 -3.48 10.15
N THR A 186 -3.39 -2.94 9.02
CA THR A 186 -3.04 -3.75 7.83
C THR A 186 -1.90 -4.71 8.16
N GLY A 187 -0.82 -4.23 8.78
CA GLY A 187 0.29 -5.06 9.22
C GLY A 187 -0.14 -6.17 10.17
N ILE A 188 -0.97 -5.88 11.16
CA ILE A 188 -1.53 -6.86 12.11
C ILE A 188 -2.39 -7.89 11.38
N LEU A 189 -3.29 -7.47 10.50
CA LEU A 189 -4.18 -8.38 9.75
C LEU A 189 -3.40 -9.34 8.83
N VAL A 190 -2.38 -8.83 8.15
CA VAL A 190 -1.50 -9.65 7.30
C VAL A 190 -0.67 -10.61 8.15
N GLN A 191 -0.14 -10.14 9.28
CA GLN A 191 0.65 -10.96 10.21
C GLN A 191 -0.21 -12.06 10.86
N ASP A 192 -1.44 -11.76 11.28
CA ASP A 192 -2.40 -12.73 11.78
C ASP A 192 -2.72 -13.80 10.72
N ALA A 193 -2.83 -13.41 9.45
CA ALA A 193 -3.12 -14.33 8.36
C ALA A 193 -1.99 -15.33 8.12
N ALA A 194 -0.75 -15.03 8.50
CA ALA A 194 0.41 -15.91 8.29
C ALA A 194 0.24 -17.30 8.94
N TYR A 195 -0.49 -17.38 10.03
CA TYR A 195 -0.87 -18.66 10.62
C TYR A 195 -2.21 -19.18 10.06
N MET A 196 -3.20 -18.28 9.91
CA MET A 196 -4.58 -18.65 9.61
C MET A 196 -4.77 -19.22 8.20
N VAL A 197 -3.93 -18.89 7.24
CA VAL A 197 -4.02 -19.41 5.86
C VAL A 197 -3.86 -20.93 5.77
N ALA A 198 -3.21 -21.55 6.74
CA ALA A 198 -3.00 -23.00 6.83
C ALA A 198 -4.02 -23.72 7.73
N VAL A 199 -4.88 -23.01 8.47
CA VAL A 199 -5.82 -23.59 9.45
C VAL A 199 -7.12 -24.03 8.74
N PRO A 200 -7.42 -25.36 8.62
CA PRO A 200 -8.52 -25.84 7.76
C PRO A 200 -9.91 -25.31 8.14
N PHE A 201 -10.19 -25.18 9.43
CA PHE A 201 -11.50 -24.77 9.92
C PHE A 201 -11.67 -23.26 10.12
N PHE A 202 -10.63 -22.48 9.84
CA PHE A 202 -10.75 -21.03 9.71
C PHE A 202 -11.09 -20.69 8.25
N CYS A 203 -12.22 -20.01 8.00
CA CYS A 203 -12.78 -19.78 6.66
C CYS A 203 -12.94 -21.09 5.86
N PRO A 204 -13.77 -22.08 6.31
CA PRO A 204 -13.90 -23.39 5.68
C PRO A 204 -14.51 -23.35 4.27
N ASP A 205 -15.09 -22.22 3.90
CA ASP A 205 -15.59 -21.89 2.56
C ASP A 205 -14.47 -21.69 1.51
N THR A 206 -13.24 -21.48 1.97
CA THR A 206 -12.06 -21.27 1.10
C THR A 206 -10.96 -22.26 1.53
N PRO A 207 -10.53 -23.19 0.65
CA PRO A 207 -9.56 -24.22 1.02
C PRO A 207 -8.26 -23.64 1.60
N PRO A 208 -7.69 -24.25 2.66
CA PRO A 208 -6.42 -23.81 3.22
C PRO A 208 -5.28 -24.02 2.22
N LEU A 209 -4.21 -23.25 2.37
CA LEU A 209 -3.01 -23.42 1.56
C LEU A 209 -2.26 -24.68 2.02
N ALA A 210 -1.84 -25.51 1.06
CA ALA A 210 -1.03 -26.70 1.33
C ALA A 210 0.39 -26.35 1.80
N GLN A 211 0.92 -25.23 1.34
CA GLN A 211 2.19 -24.65 1.76
C GLN A 211 1.98 -23.20 2.19
N ASN A 212 2.53 -22.85 3.35
CA ASN A 212 2.45 -21.46 3.83
C ASN A 212 3.31 -20.55 2.94
N PRO A 213 2.82 -19.38 2.51
CA PRO A 213 3.61 -18.39 1.78
C PRO A 213 4.80 -17.86 2.57
N VAL A 214 5.74 -17.24 1.88
CA VAL A 214 6.71 -16.34 2.49
C VAL A 214 6.05 -14.99 2.71
N PHE A 215 6.10 -14.49 3.95
CA PHE A 215 5.60 -13.16 4.30
C PHE A 215 6.75 -12.17 4.38
N LEU A 216 6.55 -10.98 3.80
CA LEU A 216 7.57 -9.93 3.73
C LEU A 216 6.97 -8.60 4.16
N TYR A 217 7.77 -7.80 4.85
CA TYR A 217 7.46 -6.43 5.18
C TYR A 217 8.08 -5.46 4.17
N TYR A 218 7.36 -4.38 3.88
CA TYR A 218 7.89 -3.25 3.13
C TYR A 218 8.92 -2.46 3.92
N SER A 219 9.87 -1.86 3.21
CA SER A 219 10.82 -0.93 3.81
C SER A 219 10.12 0.30 4.38
N ASP A 220 10.54 0.71 5.56
CA ASP A 220 10.15 1.95 6.21
C ASP A 220 11.36 2.64 6.89
N HIS A 221 11.11 3.68 7.66
CA HIS A 221 12.14 4.44 8.38
C HIS A 221 11.95 4.44 9.89
N PHE A 222 10.96 3.70 10.41
CA PHE A 222 10.67 3.63 11.83
C PHE A 222 11.75 2.84 12.58
N GLN A 223 12.11 3.36 13.78
CA GLN A 223 13.22 2.82 14.58
C GLN A 223 12.74 1.99 15.77
N LYS A 224 11.49 2.16 16.18
CA LYS A 224 10.92 1.50 17.37
C LYS A 224 9.75 0.59 16.97
N PRO A 225 9.62 -0.60 17.57
CA PRO A 225 10.47 -1.20 18.62
C PRO A 225 11.85 -1.61 18.12
N TYR A 226 12.05 -1.82 16.80
CA TYR A 226 13.32 -2.13 16.16
C TYR A 226 13.34 -1.53 14.73
N PRO A 227 14.53 -1.17 14.21
CA PRO A 227 14.63 -0.65 12.86
C PRO A 227 14.37 -1.73 11.81
N PHE A 228 13.92 -1.31 10.61
CA PHE A 228 13.78 -2.19 9.45
C PHE A 228 15.13 -2.82 9.06
N GLN A 229 15.14 -4.13 8.83
CA GLN A 229 16.30 -4.91 8.38
C GLN A 229 16.04 -5.45 6.98
N ALA A 230 16.88 -5.04 6.01
CA ALA A 230 16.70 -5.45 4.62
C ALA A 230 17.30 -6.85 4.38
N ASP A 231 16.46 -7.88 4.30
CA ASP A 231 16.86 -9.24 3.91
C ASP A 231 16.95 -9.39 2.39
N VAL A 232 16.02 -8.78 1.67
CA VAL A 232 15.91 -8.82 0.21
C VAL A 232 15.92 -7.40 -0.33
N VAL A 233 16.86 -7.12 -1.25
CA VAL A 233 16.93 -5.82 -1.94
C VAL A 233 16.98 -6.07 -3.44
N VAL A 234 16.02 -5.47 -4.15
CA VAL A 234 15.81 -5.69 -5.59
C VAL A 234 16.08 -4.40 -6.35
N GLY A 235 17.00 -4.45 -7.31
CA GLY A 235 17.21 -3.36 -8.26
C GLY A 235 15.98 -3.21 -9.19
N VAL A 236 15.48 -2.00 -9.36
CA VAL A 236 14.29 -1.71 -10.16
C VAL A 236 14.57 -0.80 -11.36
N ASP A 237 15.83 -0.58 -11.69
CA ASP A 237 16.25 0.25 -12.83
C ASP A 237 15.51 -0.09 -14.14
N PRO A 238 15.31 -1.37 -14.54
CA PRO A 238 14.65 -1.69 -15.79
C PRO A 238 13.17 -1.26 -15.88
N VAL A 239 12.54 -0.97 -14.73
CA VAL A 239 11.10 -0.67 -14.61
C VAL A 239 10.83 0.63 -13.88
N ILE A 240 11.87 1.42 -13.59
CA ILE A 240 11.69 2.65 -12.79
C ILE A 240 10.75 3.63 -13.47
N GLU A 241 10.84 3.83 -14.78
CA GLU A 241 9.95 4.75 -15.49
C GLU A 241 8.50 4.27 -15.45
N GLN A 242 8.27 2.96 -15.62
CA GLN A 242 6.95 2.34 -15.52
C GLN A 242 6.34 2.54 -14.11
N LYS A 243 7.14 2.35 -13.05
CA LYS A 243 6.72 2.66 -11.68
C LYS A 243 6.37 4.14 -11.50
N LEU A 244 7.20 5.03 -12.04
CA LEU A 244 6.98 6.47 -11.93
C LEU A 244 5.72 6.92 -12.69
N ASP A 245 5.43 6.32 -13.85
CA ASP A 245 4.19 6.58 -14.60
C ASP A 245 2.96 6.14 -13.78
N ALA A 246 3.02 4.97 -13.15
CA ALA A 246 1.96 4.48 -12.26
C ALA A 246 1.73 5.43 -11.07
N LEU A 247 2.81 5.88 -10.40
CA LEU A 247 2.72 6.81 -9.27
C LEU A 247 2.15 8.18 -9.68
N VAL A 248 2.63 8.75 -10.79
CA VAL A 248 2.13 10.04 -11.29
C VAL A 248 0.67 9.95 -11.74
N GLY A 249 0.23 8.79 -12.24
CA GLY A 249 -1.17 8.53 -12.60
C GLY A 249 -2.13 8.57 -11.40
N MET A 250 -1.64 8.47 -10.19
CA MET A 250 -2.42 8.67 -8.95
C MET A 250 -2.43 10.16 -8.56
N GLU A 251 -3.04 10.98 -9.44
CA GLU A 251 -2.98 12.44 -9.37
C GLU A 251 -3.50 12.99 -8.05
N SER A 252 -4.62 12.45 -7.54
CA SER A 252 -5.22 12.91 -6.28
C SER A 252 -4.24 12.85 -5.11
N GLN A 253 -3.34 11.86 -5.09
CA GLN A 253 -2.41 11.64 -3.99
C GLN A 253 -1.09 12.39 -4.17
N PHE A 254 -0.51 12.36 -5.37
CA PHE A 254 0.86 12.86 -5.56
C PHE A 254 0.92 14.21 -6.26
N VAL A 255 0.15 14.41 -7.31
CA VAL A 255 0.19 15.66 -8.07
C VAL A 255 -0.58 16.77 -7.35
N GLU A 256 -1.78 16.47 -6.86
CA GLU A 256 -2.60 17.39 -6.06
C GLU A 256 -2.21 17.43 -4.58
N GLY A 257 -1.41 16.46 -4.11
CA GLY A 257 -0.79 16.46 -2.80
C GLY A 257 -1.55 15.72 -1.69
N GLY A 258 -2.62 14.97 -2.01
CA GLY A 258 -3.40 14.21 -1.02
C GLY A 258 -3.90 15.09 0.12
N VAL A 259 -3.79 14.62 1.36
CA VAL A 259 -4.16 15.39 2.57
C VAL A 259 -3.30 16.63 2.81
N SER A 260 -2.09 16.67 2.26
CA SER A 260 -1.14 17.79 2.39
C SER A 260 -1.23 18.76 1.21
N GLY A 261 -2.18 18.57 0.31
CA GLY A 261 -2.41 19.43 -0.84
C GLY A 261 -2.99 20.79 -0.49
N SER A 262 -3.05 21.67 -1.47
CA SER A 262 -3.67 22.99 -1.34
C SER A 262 -4.09 23.53 -2.71
N PRO A 263 -4.97 24.55 -2.77
CA PRO A 263 -5.34 25.19 -4.03
C PRO A 263 -4.13 25.69 -4.84
N GLU A 264 -3.09 26.16 -4.17
CA GLU A 264 -1.89 26.74 -4.79
C GLU A 264 -1.07 25.69 -5.57
N LEU A 265 -1.14 24.41 -5.15
CA LEU A 265 -0.44 23.33 -5.86
C LEU A 265 -0.97 23.10 -7.27
N ILE A 266 -2.27 23.37 -7.48
CA ILE A 266 -2.96 23.16 -8.76
C ILE A 266 -3.39 24.45 -9.45
N ALA A 267 -3.16 25.60 -8.80
CA ALA A 267 -3.45 26.91 -9.40
C ALA A 267 -2.56 27.15 -10.63
N GLY A 268 -3.18 27.38 -11.80
CA GLY A 268 -2.46 27.55 -13.06
C GLY A 268 -2.75 26.46 -14.10
N GLY A 269 -3.58 25.50 -13.76
CA GLY A 269 -4.06 24.47 -14.69
C GLY A 269 -2.96 23.53 -15.17
N GLU A 270 -3.07 23.00 -16.38
CA GLU A 270 -2.21 21.96 -16.93
C GLU A 270 -0.69 22.26 -16.90
N PRO A 271 -0.21 23.47 -17.19
CA PRO A 271 1.22 23.77 -17.07
C PRO A 271 1.76 23.56 -15.65
N LYS A 272 0.97 23.87 -14.62
CA LYS A 272 1.35 23.68 -13.22
C LYS A 272 1.31 22.21 -12.82
N LEU A 273 0.30 21.49 -13.27
CA LEU A 273 0.19 20.04 -13.04
C LEU A 273 1.38 19.28 -13.66
N GLU A 274 1.81 19.68 -14.87
CA GLU A 274 2.98 19.08 -15.51
C GLU A 274 4.28 19.35 -14.73
N GLU A 275 4.46 20.56 -14.20
CA GLU A 275 5.57 20.85 -13.29
C GLU A 275 5.50 19.96 -12.03
N ARG A 276 4.32 19.78 -11.46
CA ARG A 276 4.08 18.89 -10.30
C ARG A 276 4.42 17.45 -10.63
N ARG A 277 3.99 16.92 -11.78
CA ARG A 277 4.34 15.55 -12.21
C ARG A 277 5.86 15.33 -12.26
N LYS A 278 6.63 16.30 -12.76
CA LYS A 278 8.10 16.24 -12.77
C LYS A 278 8.68 16.21 -11.36
N ILE A 279 8.19 17.05 -10.46
CA ILE A 279 8.60 17.08 -9.05
C ILE A 279 8.32 15.73 -8.36
N VAL A 280 7.14 15.17 -8.59
CA VAL A 280 6.73 13.86 -8.04
C VAL A 280 7.66 12.76 -8.54
N ARG A 281 7.91 12.69 -9.85
CA ARG A 281 8.83 11.71 -10.44
C ARG A 281 10.22 11.79 -9.80
N GLU A 282 10.78 12.97 -9.67
CA GLU A 282 12.10 13.16 -9.10
C GLU A 282 12.14 12.81 -7.59
N SER A 283 11.07 13.10 -6.86
CA SER A 283 10.95 12.72 -5.45
C SER A 283 11.01 11.21 -5.26
N PHE A 284 10.27 10.44 -6.09
CA PHE A 284 10.29 8.98 -6.02
C PHE A 284 11.60 8.37 -6.53
N ARG A 285 12.22 8.94 -7.59
CA ARG A 285 13.59 8.54 -7.99
C ARG A 285 14.58 8.71 -6.84
N LYS A 286 14.55 9.86 -6.17
CA LYS A 286 15.43 10.13 -5.03
C LYS A 286 15.19 9.13 -3.89
N ARG A 287 13.94 8.79 -3.61
CA ARG A 287 13.58 7.80 -2.60
C ARG A 287 14.17 6.43 -2.92
N ASP A 288 13.93 5.92 -4.14
CA ASP A 288 14.37 4.58 -4.52
C ASP A 288 15.89 4.51 -4.72
N ARG A 289 16.54 5.61 -5.12
CA ARG A 289 18.01 5.77 -5.10
C ARG A 289 18.53 5.71 -3.68
N GLY A 290 17.89 6.41 -2.73
CA GLY A 290 18.28 6.36 -1.32
C GLY A 290 18.20 4.96 -0.72
N ILE A 291 17.28 4.10 -1.18
CA ILE A 291 17.22 2.68 -0.79
C ILE A 291 18.41 1.92 -1.38
N ALA A 292 18.72 2.10 -2.66
CA ALA A 292 19.87 1.47 -3.30
C ALA A 292 21.19 1.84 -2.61
N ASP A 293 21.36 3.11 -2.28
CA ASP A 293 22.57 3.61 -1.60
C ASP A 293 22.68 3.06 -0.18
N LYS A 294 21.57 3.05 0.57
CA LYS A 294 21.54 2.56 1.97
C LYS A 294 21.87 1.07 2.05
N TYR A 295 21.39 0.28 1.10
CA TYR A 295 21.48 -1.19 1.13
C TYR A 295 22.43 -1.75 0.05
N ARG A 296 23.52 -1.04 -0.24
CA ARG A 296 24.51 -1.41 -1.25
C ARG A 296 25.18 -2.76 -0.97
N GLU A 297 25.42 -3.07 0.29
CA GLU A 297 26.00 -4.36 0.70
C GLU A 297 25.03 -5.52 0.43
N GLN A 298 23.75 -5.35 0.73
CA GLN A 298 22.71 -6.33 0.46
C GLN A 298 22.53 -6.53 -1.05
N LEU A 299 22.53 -5.45 -1.85
CA LEU A 299 22.54 -5.57 -3.30
C LEU A 299 23.74 -6.39 -3.78
N ALA A 300 24.94 -6.14 -3.24
CA ALA A 300 26.14 -6.92 -3.59
C ALA A 300 26.04 -8.39 -3.18
N ALA A 301 25.36 -8.70 -2.08
CA ALA A 301 25.12 -10.09 -1.65
C ALA A 301 24.16 -10.86 -2.59
N TRP A 302 23.22 -10.15 -3.26
CA TRP A 302 22.26 -10.73 -4.20
C TRP A 302 22.76 -10.76 -5.64
N TYR A 303 23.36 -9.66 -6.13
CA TYR A 303 23.74 -9.47 -7.53
C TYR A 303 25.23 -9.69 -7.81
N GLY A 304 26.08 -9.71 -6.78
CA GLY A 304 27.53 -9.59 -6.91
C GLY A 304 27.98 -8.13 -6.92
N LYS A 305 29.25 -7.89 -6.60
CA LYS A 305 29.78 -6.52 -6.38
C LYS A 305 29.67 -5.61 -7.61
N GLU A 306 30.08 -6.11 -8.78
CA GLU A 306 30.11 -5.31 -9.99
C GLU A 306 28.70 -4.94 -10.50
N PRO A 307 27.74 -5.88 -10.68
CA PRO A 307 26.37 -5.54 -11.05
C PRO A 307 25.69 -4.64 -10.02
N ALA A 308 25.87 -4.91 -8.71
CA ALA A 308 25.30 -4.10 -7.64
C ALA A 308 25.77 -2.65 -7.72
N GLY A 309 27.02 -2.39 -8.11
CA GLY A 309 27.54 -1.04 -8.26
C GLY A 309 26.85 -0.20 -9.35
N LYS A 310 26.17 -0.84 -10.29
CA LYS A 310 25.45 -0.21 -11.41
C LYS A 310 23.96 0.02 -11.13
N ILE A 311 23.42 -0.58 -10.05
CA ILE A 311 22.02 -0.42 -9.66
C ILE A 311 21.83 0.98 -9.04
N GLU A 312 20.97 1.79 -9.65
CA GLU A 312 20.66 3.15 -9.17
C GLU A 312 19.40 3.20 -8.29
N TYR A 313 18.43 2.33 -8.55
CA TYR A 313 17.14 2.35 -7.88
C TYR A 313 16.83 0.98 -7.30
N ALA A 314 16.32 0.93 -6.07
CA ALA A 314 15.99 -0.33 -5.41
C ALA A 314 14.75 -0.24 -4.53
N GLU A 315 14.13 -1.40 -4.31
CA GLU A 315 13.15 -1.65 -3.27
C GLU A 315 13.70 -2.69 -2.30
N ALA A 316 13.33 -2.59 -1.02
CA ALA A 316 13.86 -3.44 0.04
C ALA A 316 12.74 -4.06 0.88
N PHE A 317 12.96 -5.30 1.31
CA PHE A 317 11.99 -6.10 2.04
C PHE A 317 12.66 -6.83 3.20
N GLU A 318 11.91 -6.98 4.30
CA GLU A 318 12.31 -7.73 5.50
C GLU A 318 11.45 -8.99 5.59
N ILE A 319 12.06 -10.14 5.90
CA ILE A 319 11.32 -11.40 6.06
C ILE A 319 10.57 -11.38 7.39
N CYS A 320 9.25 -11.60 7.34
CA CYS A 320 8.45 -11.79 8.54
C CYS A 320 8.82 -13.10 9.23
N GLU A 321 8.90 -13.11 10.55
CA GLU A 321 9.18 -14.32 11.35
C GLU A 321 8.05 -15.36 11.28
N TYR A 322 6.87 -14.97 10.80
CA TYR A 322 5.70 -15.86 10.66
C TYR A 322 5.54 -16.30 9.20
N GLY A 323 4.84 -17.41 9.00
CA GLY A 323 4.75 -18.04 7.69
C GLY A 323 5.97 -18.92 7.38
N ARG A 324 6.19 -19.23 6.11
CA ARG A 324 7.31 -20.07 5.69
C ARG A 324 8.62 -19.26 5.72
N GLN A 325 9.64 -19.86 6.33
CA GLN A 325 10.98 -19.28 6.39
C GLN A 325 11.80 -19.80 5.20
N PRO A 326 12.11 -18.94 4.21
CA PRO A 326 12.80 -19.37 3.00
C PRO A 326 14.31 -19.47 3.20
N THR A 327 14.93 -20.45 2.57
CA THR A 327 16.38 -20.47 2.36
C THR A 327 16.79 -19.43 1.33
N LYS A 328 18.09 -19.10 1.27
CA LYS A 328 18.62 -18.16 0.27
C LYS A 328 18.37 -18.63 -1.18
N ASP A 329 18.40 -19.94 -1.40
CA ASP A 329 18.14 -20.52 -2.72
C ASP A 329 16.65 -20.47 -3.08
N GLU A 330 15.76 -20.62 -2.13
CA GLU A 330 14.32 -20.39 -2.34
C GLU A 330 14.03 -18.93 -2.64
N LEU A 331 14.65 -17.99 -1.92
CA LEU A 331 14.54 -16.57 -2.25
C LEU A 331 14.98 -16.24 -3.67
N ARG A 332 16.04 -16.89 -4.19
CA ARG A 332 16.44 -16.74 -5.60
C ARG A 332 15.37 -17.22 -6.58
N LYS A 333 14.62 -18.27 -6.23
CA LYS A 333 13.50 -18.76 -7.06
C LYS A 333 12.30 -17.82 -6.99
N LEU A 334 12.03 -17.25 -5.78
CA LEU A 334 10.94 -16.31 -5.56
C LEU A 334 11.22 -14.91 -6.17
N PHE A 335 12.49 -14.54 -6.26
CA PHE A 335 12.95 -13.30 -6.88
C PHE A 335 13.89 -13.62 -8.08
N PRO A 336 13.33 -14.03 -9.24
CA PRO A 336 14.10 -14.51 -10.38
C PRO A 336 14.88 -13.41 -11.12
N PHE A 337 15.15 -12.31 -10.42
CA PHE A 337 15.88 -11.14 -10.92
C PHE A 337 17.33 -11.11 -10.48
N PHE A 338 17.70 -11.96 -9.53
CA PHE A 338 19.06 -12.05 -9.03
C PHE A 338 19.95 -12.80 -10.03
N ALA A 339 21.23 -12.46 -10.05
CA ALA A 339 22.19 -13.16 -10.92
C ALA A 339 22.19 -14.66 -10.63
N ALA A 340 22.17 -15.47 -11.69
CA ALA A 340 22.48 -16.89 -11.57
C ALA A 340 23.88 -17.05 -10.97
N ARG A 341 24.06 -17.98 -10.05
CA ARG A 341 25.39 -18.37 -9.53
C ARG A 341 26.07 -19.32 -10.50
#